data_16db3e43825af4643db71440fd2b3bd2
#
_entry.id   16db3e43825af4643db71440fd2b3bd2
#
_cell.length_a   1.000
_cell.length_b   1.000
_cell.length_c   1.000
_cell.angle_alpha   90.00
_cell.angle_beta   90.00
_cell.angle_gamma   90.00
#
_symmetry.space_group_name_H-M   'P 1'
#
loop_
_entity.id
_entity.type
_entity.pdbx_description
1 polymer ?
#
loop_
_entity_poly.entity_id
_entity_poly.type
_entity_poly.pdbx_seq_one_letter_code
_entity_poly.pdbx_strand_id
1 'polypeptide(L)'
;MNLTKVKGNTFFIKGGTNTGIYVFEDNTALVIDPGLCGSRPRRVNKVLDENNIQVRYIINTHGHDDHYGACNQFKEYYKDVCIMSSEYDKLYIENPELFSKYIVGGKSNVFMDNILKNKMLDDIKIDKSIEAGKFELNNEMFDIIEFQGHTPGSIAVLTKDNVIFVGDLLIGDEILSKYDFLFLYDIQEQINSLEKLKNIDFEYLVLGHGKQVISKEDSYKLIEKHLNALKKYLYQIRELLVEPKSLEILLKNIINNNNLSNNYKEYHFFKSSLVSVISY
;
A
#
# COMPACT_ATOMS: atom_id res chain seq x y z
N MET A 1 -8.24 8.88 -18.57
CA MET A 1 -7.65 7.77 -17.80
C MET A 1 -7.39 6.68 -18.83
N ASN A 2 -6.25 6.05 -18.80
CA ASN A 2 -5.84 5.09 -19.84
C ASN A 2 -5.40 3.78 -19.21
N LEU A 3 -5.68 2.67 -19.88
CA LEU A 3 -5.08 1.38 -19.59
C LEU A 3 -3.67 1.37 -20.22
N THR A 4 -2.65 1.40 -19.39
CA THR A 4 -1.25 1.51 -19.85
C THR A 4 -0.60 0.14 -19.74
N LYS A 5 -0.10 -0.37 -20.85
CA LYS A 5 0.61 -1.65 -20.90
C LYS A 5 1.97 -1.53 -20.23
N VAL A 6 2.30 -2.49 -19.35
CA VAL A 6 3.63 -2.65 -18.78
C VAL A 6 4.39 -3.71 -19.57
N LYS A 7 3.90 -4.95 -19.56
CA LYS A 7 4.47 -6.08 -20.30
C LYS A 7 3.44 -7.20 -20.44
N GLY A 8 3.51 -7.96 -21.52
CA GLY A 8 2.64 -9.12 -21.73
C GLY A 8 1.16 -8.78 -21.56
N ASN A 9 0.51 -9.42 -20.61
CA ASN A 9 -0.90 -9.20 -20.22
C ASN A 9 -1.05 -8.31 -18.97
N THR A 10 0.05 -7.71 -18.52
CA THR A 10 0.09 -6.83 -17.35
C THR A 10 0.02 -5.36 -17.76
N PHE A 11 -0.92 -4.65 -17.15
CA PHE A 11 -1.21 -3.23 -17.36
C PHE A 11 -1.34 -2.52 -16.02
N PHE A 12 -1.44 -1.19 -16.05
CA PHE A 12 -1.89 -0.40 -14.92
C PHE A 12 -2.73 0.80 -15.36
N ILE A 13 -3.52 1.30 -14.43
CA ILE A 13 -4.29 2.55 -14.59
C ILE A 13 -3.77 3.55 -13.56
N LYS A 14 -3.15 4.62 -14.05
CA LYS A 14 -2.57 5.68 -13.21
C LYS A 14 -3.63 6.41 -12.39
N GLY A 15 -3.30 6.68 -11.11
CA GLY A 15 -4.15 7.42 -10.18
C GLY A 15 -3.39 8.03 -9.01
N GLY A 16 -4.09 8.49 -7.98
CA GLY A 16 -3.50 8.76 -6.66
C GLY A 16 -2.88 7.48 -6.12
N THR A 17 -3.65 6.40 -6.10
CA THR A 17 -3.17 5.02 -6.05
C THR A 17 -3.22 4.45 -7.46
N ASN A 18 -2.15 3.81 -7.91
CA ASN A 18 -2.11 3.09 -9.17
C ASN A 18 -2.85 1.77 -9.04
N THR A 19 -3.72 1.47 -10.00
CA THR A 19 -4.44 0.20 -10.04
C THR A 19 -3.77 -0.73 -11.03
N GLY A 20 -3.27 -1.88 -10.56
CA GLY A 20 -2.75 -2.93 -11.41
C GLY A 20 -3.86 -3.72 -12.10
N ILE A 21 -3.62 -4.14 -13.34
CA ILE A 21 -4.55 -4.96 -14.12
C ILE A 21 -3.76 -6.08 -14.78
N TYR A 22 -4.17 -7.31 -14.54
CA TYR A 22 -3.71 -8.45 -15.31
C TYR A 22 -4.87 -9.04 -16.08
N VAL A 23 -4.75 -9.15 -17.41
CA VAL A 23 -5.83 -9.62 -18.30
C VAL A 23 -5.57 -11.07 -18.68
N PHE A 24 -6.51 -11.96 -18.37
CA PHE A 24 -6.45 -13.38 -18.73
C PHE A 24 -6.86 -13.61 -20.21
N GLU A 25 -6.58 -14.80 -20.73
CA GLU A 25 -6.90 -15.16 -22.12
C GLU A 25 -8.41 -15.10 -22.46
N ASP A 26 -9.28 -15.27 -21.46
CA ASP A 26 -10.74 -15.19 -21.60
C ASP A 26 -11.29 -13.75 -21.47
N ASN A 27 -10.41 -12.73 -21.50
CA ASN A 27 -10.74 -11.32 -21.27
C ASN A 27 -11.29 -11.03 -19.86
N THR A 28 -11.18 -11.95 -18.91
CA THR A 28 -11.36 -11.60 -17.50
C THR A 28 -10.10 -10.99 -16.95
N ALA A 29 -10.18 -10.31 -15.81
CA ALA A 29 -9.04 -9.65 -15.21
C ALA A 29 -8.93 -9.83 -13.70
N LEU A 30 -7.67 -9.81 -13.24
CA LEU A 30 -7.29 -9.51 -11.88
C LEU A 30 -7.02 -8.01 -11.76
N VAL A 31 -7.66 -7.36 -10.80
CA VAL A 31 -7.36 -5.99 -10.36
C VAL A 31 -6.49 -6.06 -9.10
N ILE A 32 -5.41 -5.28 -9.05
CA ILE A 32 -4.56 -5.14 -7.89
C ILE A 32 -4.73 -3.70 -7.41
N ASP A 33 -5.17 -3.53 -6.15
CA ASP A 33 -5.50 -2.25 -5.53
C ASP A 33 -6.50 -1.42 -6.36
N PRO A 34 -7.81 -1.64 -6.20
CA PRO A 34 -8.84 -0.92 -6.96
C PRO A 34 -8.85 0.59 -6.69
N GLY A 35 -8.19 1.02 -5.61
CA GLY A 35 -8.04 2.41 -5.22
C GLY A 35 -9.15 2.92 -4.30
N LEU A 36 -9.16 4.25 -4.10
CA LEU A 36 -10.15 4.92 -3.26
C LEU A 36 -11.56 4.86 -3.87
N CYS A 37 -12.57 4.74 -3.01
CA CYS A 37 -13.98 4.83 -3.41
C CYS A 37 -14.37 6.21 -3.98
N GLY A 38 -15.57 6.31 -4.55
CA GLY A 38 -16.13 7.55 -5.10
C GLY A 38 -16.21 7.57 -6.61
N SER A 39 -15.68 8.61 -7.26
CA SER A 39 -15.83 8.77 -8.72
C SER A 39 -14.81 7.98 -9.56
N ARG A 40 -13.68 7.58 -8.95
CA ARG A 40 -12.60 6.90 -9.66
C ARG A 40 -12.98 5.51 -10.18
N PRO A 41 -13.64 4.61 -9.39
CA PRO A 41 -14.04 3.29 -9.86
C PRO A 41 -14.88 3.32 -11.13
N ARG A 42 -15.83 4.25 -11.26
CA ARG A 42 -16.64 4.41 -12.48
C ARG A 42 -15.79 4.70 -13.73
N ARG A 43 -14.71 5.50 -13.56
CA ARG A 43 -13.79 5.82 -14.66
C ARG A 43 -12.88 4.64 -14.99
N VAL A 44 -12.48 3.86 -13.99
CA VAL A 44 -11.71 2.62 -14.19
C VAL A 44 -12.58 1.62 -14.95
N ASN A 45 -13.80 1.35 -14.47
CA ASN A 45 -14.73 0.42 -15.13
C ASN A 45 -15.00 0.83 -16.59
N LYS A 46 -15.21 2.13 -16.86
CA LYS A 46 -15.36 2.61 -18.24
C LYS A 46 -14.15 2.26 -19.12
N VAL A 47 -12.92 2.41 -18.61
CA VAL A 47 -11.72 2.04 -19.37
C VAL A 47 -11.65 0.53 -19.61
N LEU A 48 -12.03 -0.29 -18.62
CA LEU A 48 -12.07 -1.74 -18.77
C LEU A 48 -13.12 -2.18 -19.78
N ASP A 49 -14.32 -1.59 -19.72
CA ASP A 49 -15.42 -1.86 -20.67
C ASP A 49 -15.03 -1.49 -22.12
N GLU A 50 -14.39 -0.34 -22.32
CA GLU A 50 -13.90 0.11 -23.64
C GLU A 50 -12.85 -0.86 -24.23
N ASN A 51 -12.21 -1.69 -23.38
CA ASN A 51 -11.27 -2.73 -23.78
C ASN A 51 -11.87 -4.15 -23.72
N ASN A 52 -13.17 -4.30 -23.49
CA ASN A 52 -13.88 -5.58 -23.32
C ASN A 52 -13.32 -6.47 -22.22
N ILE A 53 -12.90 -5.87 -21.10
CA ILE A 53 -12.30 -6.54 -19.94
C ILE A 53 -13.34 -6.63 -18.82
N GLN A 54 -13.54 -7.83 -18.27
CA GLN A 54 -14.44 -8.12 -17.14
C GLN A 54 -13.61 -8.44 -15.88
N VAL A 55 -13.83 -7.70 -14.78
CA VAL A 55 -13.11 -7.98 -13.53
C VAL A 55 -13.72 -9.20 -12.85
N ARG A 56 -12.87 -10.18 -12.54
CA ARG A 56 -13.24 -11.39 -11.82
C ARG A 56 -12.56 -11.51 -10.47
N TYR A 57 -11.39 -10.92 -10.31
CA TYR A 57 -10.59 -10.99 -9.10
C TYR A 57 -10.08 -9.61 -8.69
N ILE A 58 -10.02 -9.39 -7.38
CA ILE A 58 -9.35 -8.24 -6.78
C ILE A 58 -8.39 -8.77 -5.73
N ILE A 59 -7.13 -8.33 -5.76
CA ILE A 59 -6.17 -8.50 -4.67
C ILE A 59 -5.82 -7.12 -4.13
N ASN A 60 -5.98 -6.94 -2.82
CA ASN A 60 -5.53 -5.76 -2.11
C ASN A 60 -4.14 -6.04 -1.52
N THR A 61 -3.17 -5.17 -1.83
CA THR A 61 -1.80 -5.31 -1.33
C THR A 61 -1.72 -5.07 0.17
N HIS A 62 -2.59 -4.19 0.69
CA HIS A 62 -2.67 -3.89 2.12
C HIS A 62 -4.00 -3.20 2.50
N GLY A 63 -4.19 -2.98 3.81
CA GLY A 63 -5.45 -2.54 4.42
C GLY A 63 -5.63 -1.03 4.58
N HIS A 64 -5.08 -0.18 3.68
CA HIS A 64 -5.38 1.25 3.65
C HIS A 64 -6.47 1.57 2.64
N ASP A 65 -7.35 2.51 3.00
CA ASP A 65 -8.59 2.80 2.28
C ASP A 65 -8.38 3.31 0.85
N ASP A 66 -7.27 3.94 0.59
CA ASP A 66 -6.91 4.41 -0.75
C ASP A 66 -6.43 3.28 -1.69
N HIS A 67 -6.23 2.06 -1.17
CA HIS A 67 -5.98 0.84 -1.94
C HIS A 67 -7.22 -0.02 -2.10
N TYR A 68 -7.93 -0.34 -1.01
CA TYR A 68 -9.08 -1.26 -1.04
C TYR A 68 -10.45 -0.58 -1.14
N GLY A 69 -10.52 0.74 -0.94
CA GLY A 69 -11.78 1.46 -0.73
C GLY A 69 -12.82 1.35 -1.85
N ALA A 70 -12.37 1.04 -3.07
CA ALA A 70 -13.27 0.84 -4.20
C ALA A 70 -13.86 -0.58 -4.31
N CYS A 71 -13.48 -1.52 -3.45
CA CYS A 71 -13.88 -2.93 -3.55
C CYS A 71 -15.41 -3.12 -3.68
N ASN A 72 -16.21 -2.46 -2.84
CA ASN A 72 -17.67 -2.56 -2.93
C ASN A 72 -18.23 -2.04 -4.25
N GLN A 73 -17.68 -0.93 -4.77
CA GLN A 73 -18.13 -0.38 -6.05
C GLN A 73 -17.77 -1.29 -7.23
N PHE A 74 -16.65 -2.02 -7.14
CA PHE A 74 -16.34 -3.08 -8.11
C PHE A 74 -17.29 -4.27 -7.95
N LYS A 75 -17.61 -4.70 -6.72
CA LYS A 75 -18.56 -5.79 -6.45
C LYS A 75 -20.00 -5.47 -6.90
N GLU A 76 -20.40 -4.21 -6.80
CA GLU A 76 -21.68 -3.75 -7.36
C GLU A 76 -21.72 -3.82 -8.88
N TYR A 77 -20.60 -3.51 -9.54
CA TYR A 77 -20.48 -3.49 -11.01
C TYR A 77 -20.26 -4.89 -11.58
N TYR A 78 -19.40 -5.70 -10.94
CA TYR A 78 -19.07 -7.08 -11.32
C TYR A 78 -19.52 -8.01 -10.20
N LYS A 79 -20.73 -8.59 -10.32
CA LYS A 79 -21.40 -9.34 -9.21
C LYS A 79 -20.63 -10.56 -8.71
N ASP A 80 -19.85 -11.19 -9.59
CA ASP A 80 -19.11 -12.44 -9.28
C ASP A 80 -17.63 -12.18 -8.96
N VAL A 81 -17.25 -10.94 -8.65
CA VAL A 81 -15.88 -10.60 -8.31
C VAL A 81 -15.50 -11.20 -6.96
N CYS A 82 -14.35 -11.89 -6.93
CA CYS A 82 -13.74 -12.42 -5.70
C CYS A 82 -12.71 -11.42 -5.16
N ILE A 83 -12.91 -10.91 -3.95
CA ILE A 83 -12.04 -9.94 -3.29
C ILE A 83 -11.12 -10.68 -2.32
N MET A 84 -9.82 -10.41 -2.44
CA MET A 84 -8.77 -11.10 -1.69
C MET A 84 -7.81 -10.12 -1.01
N SER A 85 -7.24 -10.54 0.10
CA SER A 85 -6.16 -9.85 0.81
C SER A 85 -5.40 -10.85 1.69
N SER A 86 -4.29 -10.42 2.31
CA SER A 86 -3.68 -11.18 3.40
C SER A 86 -4.62 -11.30 4.60
N GLU A 87 -4.40 -12.31 5.45
CA GLU A 87 -5.24 -12.55 6.65
C GLU A 87 -5.15 -11.37 7.63
N TYR A 88 -3.95 -10.79 7.82
CA TYR A 88 -3.78 -9.64 8.73
C TYR A 88 -4.52 -8.39 8.23
N ASP A 89 -4.38 -8.04 6.96
CA ASP A 89 -4.99 -6.82 6.43
C ASP A 89 -6.49 -6.98 6.21
N LYS A 90 -6.99 -8.20 6.02
CA LYS A 90 -8.43 -8.50 6.04
C LYS A 90 -9.10 -7.95 7.30
N LEU A 91 -8.45 -8.07 8.47
CA LEU A 91 -9.02 -7.54 9.73
C LEU A 91 -9.28 -6.04 9.65
N TYR A 92 -8.37 -5.27 9.06
CA TYR A 92 -8.51 -3.82 8.91
C TYR A 92 -9.49 -3.45 7.80
N ILE A 93 -9.51 -4.20 6.69
CA ILE A 93 -10.45 -3.99 5.58
C ILE A 93 -11.89 -4.25 6.03
N GLU A 94 -12.14 -5.32 6.75
CA GLU A 94 -13.48 -5.69 7.23
C GLU A 94 -13.92 -4.89 8.46
N ASN A 95 -12.99 -4.22 9.16
CA ASN A 95 -13.24 -3.43 10.36
C ASN A 95 -12.47 -2.09 10.28
N PRO A 96 -12.84 -1.20 9.36
CA PRO A 96 -12.06 0.02 9.06
C PRO A 96 -11.87 0.96 10.27
N GLU A 97 -12.72 0.86 11.30
CA GLU A 97 -12.54 1.62 12.53
C GLU A 97 -11.33 1.17 13.37
N LEU A 98 -10.77 -0.02 13.11
CA LEU A 98 -9.56 -0.48 13.82
C LEU A 98 -8.35 0.39 13.47
N PHE A 99 -8.27 0.87 12.23
CA PHE A 99 -7.16 1.72 11.81
C PHE A 99 -7.13 3.05 12.59
N SER A 100 -8.27 3.74 12.75
CA SER A 100 -8.33 4.97 13.52
C SER A 100 -8.01 4.73 15.00
N LYS A 101 -8.45 3.62 15.59
CA LYS A 101 -8.14 3.23 16.96
C LYS A 101 -6.64 2.93 17.13
N TYR A 102 -6.05 2.23 16.17
CA TYR A 102 -4.62 1.94 16.15
C TYR A 102 -3.78 3.22 16.10
N ILE A 103 -4.09 4.13 15.17
CA ILE A 103 -3.34 5.39 14.98
C ILE A 103 -3.38 6.27 16.23
N VAL A 104 -4.51 6.35 16.90
CA VAL A 104 -4.68 7.17 18.11
C VAL A 104 -4.14 6.45 19.36
N GLY A 105 -4.06 5.11 19.34
CA GLY A 105 -3.67 4.29 20.49
C GLY A 105 -4.77 4.16 21.54
N GLY A 106 -6.05 4.23 21.13
CA GLY A 106 -7.21 4.14 22.02
C GLY A 106 -8.50 4.40 21.29
N LYS A 107 -9.57 4.76 22.07
CA LYS A 107 -10.84 5.15 21.47
C LYS A 107 -10.65 6.42 20.64
N SER A 108 -10.90 6.30 19.33
CA SER A 108 -10.83 7.43 18.42
C SER A 108 -11.93 8.46 18.73
N ASN A 109 -11.64 9.72 18.44
CA ASN A 109 -12.64 10.80 18.56
C ASN A 109 -13.32 11.06 17.20
N VAL A 110 -14.46 11.76 17.25
CA VAL A 110 -15.28 12.06 16.05
C VAL A 110 -14.47 12.78 14.97
N PHE A 111 -13.49 13.61 15.33
CA PHE A 111 -12.67 14.32 14.36
C PHE A 111 -11.75 13.36 13.60
N MET A 112 -11.06 12.45 14.29
CA MET A 112 -10.20 11.43 13.65
C MET A 112 -11.04 10.43 12.85
N ASP A 113 -12.17 10.00 13.38
CA ASP A 113 -13.08 9.11 12.64
C ASP A 113 -13.56 9.74 11.33
N ASN A 114 -13.85 11.05 11.33
CA ASN A 114 -14.24 11.74 10.10
C ASN A 114 -13.09 11.89 9.08
N ILE A 115 -11.85 11.93 9.56
CA ILE A 115 -10.66 12.02 8.70
C ILE A 115 -10.24 10.66 8.16
N LEU A 116 -10.26 9.63 9.02
CA LEU A 116 -9.71 8.29 8.72
C LEU A 116 -10.80 7.29 8.32
N LYS A 117 -12.06 7.53 8.71
CA LYS A 117 -13.18 6.66 8.37
C LYS A 117 -13.94 7.22 7.18
N ASN A 118 -13.73 6.63 6.03
CA ASN A 118 -14.57 6.91 4.87
C ASN A 118 -15.90 6.15 5.03
N LYS A 119 -17.02 6.87 5.12
CA LYS A 119 -18.36 6.29 5.29
C LYS A 119 -18.81 5.32 4.19
N MET A 120 -18.09 5.32 3.06
CA MET A 120 -18.35 4.40 1.94
C MET A 120 -17.62 3.04 2.09
N LEU A 121 -16.88 2.82 3.18
CA LEU A 121 -16.11 1.60 3.44
C LEU A 121 -16.86 0.57 4.28
N ASP A 122 -18.08 0.89 4.70
CA ASP A 122 -18.87 -0.04 5.51
C ASP A 122 -19.20 -1.30 4.69
N ASP A 123 -19.15 -2.47 5.35
CA ASP A 123 -19.52 -3.79 4.82
C ASP A 123 -18.64 -4.38 3.70
N ILE A 124 -17.40 -3.91 3.52
CA ILE A 124 -16.45 -4.62 2.65
C ILE A 124 -16.13 -5.98 3.28
N LYS A 125 -16.30 -7.04 2.48
CA LYS A 125 -15.97 -8.41 2.87
C LYS A 125 -14.89 -8.98 1.97
N ILE A 126 -13.92 -9.64 2.58
CA ILE A 126 -12.88 -10.37 1.88
C ILE A 126 -13.37 -11.81 1.67
N ASP A 127 -13.54 -12.18 0.40
CA ASP A 127 -14.06 -13.49 0.03
C ASP A 127 -13.02 -14.60 0.30
N LYS A 128 -11.72 -14.30 0.17
CA LYS A 128 -10.63 -15.25 0.37
C LYS A 128 -9.38 -14.59 0.92
N SER A 129 -8.82 -15.15 1.99
CA SER A 129 -7.46 -14.80 2.44
C SER A 129 -6.42 -15.51 1.58
N ILE A 130 -5.31 -14.82 1.31
CA ILE A 130 -4.19 -15.35 0.53
C ILE A 130 -2.91 -15.30 1.35
N GLU A 131 -2.09 -16.32 1.17
CA GLU A 131 -0.79 -16.48 1.81
C GLU A 131 0.34 -16.29 0.80
N ALA A 132 1.54 -16.02 1.29
CA ALA A 132 2.73 -15.94 0.45
C ALA A 132 3.04 -17.28 -0.25
N GLY A 133 3.55 -17.20 -1.46
CA GLY A 133 3.91 -18.34 -2.29
C GLY A 133 3.26 -18.31 -3.66
N LYS A 134 3.30 -19.43 -4.35
CA LYS A 134 2.64 -19.59 -5.65
C LYS A 134 1.13 -19.59 -5.49
N PHE A 135 0.46 -18.80 -6.29
CA PHE A 135 -0.98 -18.61 -6.21
C PHE A 135 -1.60 -18.69 -7.61
N GLU A 136 -2.47 -19.67 -7.80
CA GLU A 136 -3.14 -19.90 -9.08
C GLU A 136 -4.47 -19.16 -9.17
N LEU A 137 -4.67 -18.37 -10.22
CA LEU A 137 -5.93 -17.76 -10.62
C LEU A 137 -6.16 -17.99 -12.10
N ASN A 138 -7.34 -18.50 -12.46
CA ASN A 138 -7.75 -18.70 -13.85
C ASN A 138 -6.71 -19.50 -14.69
N ASN A 139 -6.13 -20.57 -14.08
CA ASN A 139 -5.06 -21.40 -14.64
C ASN A 139 -3.74 -20.67 -14.91
N GLU A 140 -3.53 -19.53 -14.29
CA GLU A 140 -2.28 -18.77 -14.37
C GLU A 140 -1.64 -18.58 -13.01
N MET A 141 -0.31 -18.66 -12.97
CA MET A 141 0.47 -18.59 -11.73
C MET A 141 0.94 -17.16 -11.45
N PHE A 142 0.74 -16.76 -10.23
CA PHE A 142 1.27 -15.54 -9.63
C PHE A 142 2.16 -15.90 -8.44
N ASP A 143 3.05 -15.00 -8.04
CA ASP A 143 3.74 -15.09 -6.77
C ASP A 143 3.21 -14.03 -5.81
N ILE A 144 2.71 -14.45 -4.67
CA ILE A 144 2.37 -13.57 -3.56
C ILE A 144 3.58 -13.49 -2.63
N ILE A 145 4.04 -12.29 -2.36
CA ILE A 145 5.26 -12.06 -1.59
C ILE A 145 4.91 -11.17 -0.40
N GLU A 146 5.19 -11.65 0.81
CA GLU A 146 5.05 -10.83 2.02
C GLU A 146 6.12 -9.75 2.03
N PHE A 147 5.67 -8.50 2.19
CA PHE A 147 6.49 -7.31 2.38
C PHE A 147 5.94 -6.51 3.55
N GLN A 148 6.05 -7.09 4.73
CA GLN A 148 5.61 -6.45 5.98
C GLN A 148 6.42 -5.19 6.27
N GLY A 149 5.86 -4.31 7.11
CA GLY A 149 6.51 -3.08 7.55
C GLY A 149 5.61 -1.86 7.43
N HIS A 150 5.05 -1.60 6.24
CA HIS A 150 4.05 -0.54 6.07
C HIS A 150 2.74 -0.90 6.79
N THR A 151 2.24 -2.11 6.59
CA THR A 151 1.23 -2.77 7.43
C THR A 151 1.72 -4.16 7.86
N PRO A 152 1.09 -4.80 8.88
CA PRO A 152 1.49 -6.14 9.31
C PRO A 152 1.19 -7.22 8.27
N GLY A 153 0.27 -6.96 7.33
CA GLY A 153 -0.14 -7.92 6.31
C GLY A 153 0.20 -7.50 4.88
N SER A 154 1.05 -6.49 4.68
CA SER A 154 1.43 -6.03 3.34
C SER A 154 2.01 -7.14 2.48
N ILE A 155 1.49 -7.24 1.24
CA ILE A 155 1.93 -8.19 0.23
C ILE A 155 2.21 -7.51 -1.10
N ALA A 156 3.02 -8.15 -1.93
CA ALA A 156 3.16 -7.82 -3.34
C ALA A 156 2.63 -8.93 -4.22
N VAL A 157 2.27 -8.57 -5.44
CA VAL A 157 1.81 -9.50 -6.48
C VAL A 157 2.78 -9.46 -7.65
N LEU A 158 3.48 -10.56 -7.89
CA LEU A 158 4.33 -10.74 -9.06
C LEU A 158 3.57 -11.56 -10.11
N THR A 159 3.38 -10.96 -11.27
CA THR A 159 2.69 -11.60 -12.40
C THR A 159 3.64 -12.51 -13.18
N LYS A 160 3.09 -13.44 -13.98
CA LYS A 160 3.90 -14.30 -14.88
C LYS A 160 4.68 -13.50 -15.94
N ASP A 161 4.33 -12.23 -16.15
CA ASP A 161 5.02 -11.33 -17.07
C ASP A 161 6.26 -10.67 -16.43
N ASN A 162 6.67 -11.11 -15.23
CA ASN A 162 7.75 -10.52 -14.44
C ASN A 162 7.50 -9.03 -14.08
N VAL A 163 6.25 -8.65 -13.84
CA VAL A 163 5.85 -7.35 -13.33
C VAL A 163 5.40 -7.49 -11.88
N ILE A 164 6.01 -6.75 -10.97
CA ILE A 164 5.68 -6.77 -9.55
C ILE A 164 4.91 -5.51 -9.14
N PHE A 165 3.80 -5.69 -8.43
CA PHE A 165 3.03 -4.64 -7.77
C PHE A 165 3.35 -4.68 -6.27
N VAL A 166 3.97 -3.63 -5.74
CA VAL A 166 4.54 -3.65 -4.38
C VAL A 166 3.75 -2.88 -3.34
N GLY A 167 2.55 -2.37 -3.72
CA GLY A 167 1.79 -1.50 -2.81
C GLY A 167 2.63 -0.33 -2.31
N ASP A 168 2.61 -0.10 -1.01
CA ASP A 168 3.31 0.99 -0.34
C ASP A 168 4.63 0.58 0.33
N LEU A 169 5.19 -0.57 -0.06
CA LEU A 169 6.58 -0.89 0.28
C LEU A 169 7.54 0.20 -0.21
N LEU A 170 7.27 0.71 -1.41
CA LEU A 170 7.99 1.82 -2.04
C LEU A 170 6.98 2.84 -2.57
N ILE A 171 7.30 4.12 -2.41
CA ILE A 171 6.58 5.23 -3.03
C ILE A 171 7.51 5.97 -4.01
N GLY A 172 6.93 6.72 -4.94
CA GLY A 172 7.70 7.47 -5.93
C GLY A 172 8.65 8.49 -5.31
N ASP A 173 9.79 8.70 -5.96
CA ASP A 173 10.84 9.62 -5.49
C ASP A 173 10.32 11.05 -5.25
N GLU A 174 9.37 11.49 -6.08
CA GLU A 174 8.73 12.79 -5.93
C GLU A 174 7.82 12.90 -4.69
N ILE A 175 7.37 11.78 -4.15
CA ILE A 175 6.58 11.73 -2.91
C ILE A 175 7.53 11.58 -1.73
N LEU A 176 8.49 10.65 -1.80
CA LEU A 176 9.50 10.42 -0.76
C LEU A 176 10.28 11.69 -0.42
N SER A 177 10.62 12.51 -1.44
CA SER A 177 11.34 13.78 -1.21
C SER A 177 10.54 14.82 -0.43
N LYS A 178 9.21 14.67 -0.31
CA LYS A 178 8.32 15.54 0.48
C LYS A 178 7.94 14.94 1.83
N TYR A 179 7.86 13.62 1.90
CA TYR A 179 7.33 12.86 3.03
C TYR A 179 8.29 11.73 3.37
N ASP A 180 9.51 12.06 3.77
CA ASP A 180 10.57 11.08 4.06
C ASP A 180 10.45 10.41 5.44
N PHE A 181 9.62 10.96 6.36
CA PHE A 181 9.22 10.27 7.59
C PHE A 181 7.93 9.50 7.34
N LEU A 182 8.09 8.33 6.74
CA LEU A 182 6.97 7.50 6.29
C LEU A 182 6.15 6.97 7.45
N PHE A 183 4.84 6.76 7.19
CA PHE A 183 4.00 5.97 8.07
C PHE A 183 4.40 4.50 7.97
N LEU A 184 4.76 3.90 9.11
CA LEU A 184 5.19 2.50 9.21
C LEU A 184 4.61 1.85 10.46
N TYR A 185 4.17 0.62 10.30
CA TYR A 185 3.79 -0.26 11.41
C TYR A 185 5.04 -0.85 12.08
N ASP A 186 6.00 -1.34 11.29
CA ASP A 186 7.22 -1.97 11.76
C ASP A 186 8.42 -1.59 10.88
N ILE A 187 9.36 -0.82 11.45
CA ILE A 187 10.53 -0.34 10.72
C ILE A 187 11.51 -1.48 10.42
N GLN A 188 11.65 -2.47 11.31
CA GLN A 188 12.55 -3.61 11.08
C GLN A 188 12.07 -4.42 9.89
N GLU A 189 10.77 -4.75 9.86
CA GLU A 189 10.17 -5.49 8.75
C GLU A 189 10.17 -4.66 7.46
N GLN A 190 10.03 -3.33 7.52
CA GLN A 190 10.17 -2.47 6.35
C GLN A 190 11.58 -2.55 5.75
N ILE A 191 12.63 -2.51 6.59
CA ILE A 191 14.01 -2.66 6.15
C ILE A 191 14.23 -4.06 5.55
N ASN A 192 13.78 -5.11 6.24
CA ASN A 192 13.88 -6.49 5.76
C ASN A 192 13.19 -6.67 4.41
N SER A 193 12.00 -6.11 4.24
CA SER A 193 11.21 -6.16 3.01
C SER A 193 11.89 -5.42 1.85
N LEU A 194 12.49 -4.25 2.10
CA LEU A 194 13.26 -3.49 1.11
C LEU A 194 14.50 -4.26 0.65
N GLU A 195 15.24 -4.89 1.59
CA GLU A 195 16.38 -5.73 1.26
C GLU A 195 15.97 -7.03 0.52
N LYS A 196 14.85 -7.64 0.93
CA LYS A 196 14.27 -8.81 0.26
C LYS A 196 13.90 -8.50 -1.19
N LEU A 197 13.31 -7.33 -1.47
CA LEU A 197 12.91 -6.92 -2.82
C LEU A 197 14.08 -6.91 -3.80
N LYS A 198 15.31 -6.57 -3.37
CA LYS A 198 16.52 -6.61 -4.21
C LYS A 198 16.80 -8.00 -4.78
N ASN A 199 16.37 -9.05 -4.08
CA ASN A 199 16.64 -10.46 -4.46
C ASN A 199 15.46 -11.11 -5.20
N ILE A 200 14.33 -10.43 -5.36
CA ILE A 200 13.22 -10.95 -6.16
C ILE A 200 13.51 -10.78 -7.64
N ASP A 201 13.19 -11.80 -8.41
CA ASP A 201 13.35 -11.77 -9.87
C ASP A 201 12.10 -11.16 -10.51
N PHE A 202 12.20 -9.92 -10.98
CA PHE A 202 11.20 -9.18 -11.74
C PHE A 202 11.89 -8.30 -12.78
N GLU A 203 11.16 -7.83 -13.76
CA GLU A 203 11.68 -6.92 -14.80
C GLU A 203 11.17 -5.49 -14.60
N TYR A 204 9.89 -5.34 -14.26
CA TYR A 204 9.25 -4.06 -14.00
C TYR A 204 8.54 -4.04 -12.67
N LEU A 205 8.56 -2.88 -12.03
CA LEU A 205 7.92 -2.61 -10.76
C LEU A 205 6.89 -1.49 -10.92
N VAL A 206 5.69 -1.73 -10.40
CA VAL A 206 4.60 -0.74 -10.31
C VAL A 206 4.40 -0.39 -8.84
N LEU A 207 4.51 0.90 -8.52
CA LEU A 207 4.30 1.46 -7.20
C LEU A 207 2.81 1.65 -6.92
N GLY A 208 2.40 1.54 -5.66
CA GLY A 208 1.08 2.01 -5.23
C GLY A 208 0.94 3.51 -5.50
N HIS A 209 1.93 4.30 -5.10
CA HIS A 209 2.00 5.74 -5.32
C HIS A 209 3.25 6.12 -6.10
N GLY A 210 3.06 6.69 -7.31
CA GLY A 210 4.17 7.10 -8.16
C GLY A 210 3.73 7.33 -9.60
N LYS A 211 4.60 7.97 -10.38
CA LYS A 211 4.25 8.40 -11.73
C LYS A 211 4.63 7.41 -12.82
N GLN A 212 5.58 6.53 -12.54
CA GLN A 212 6.24 5.72 -13.56
C GLN A 212 6.28 4.25 -13.15
N VAL A 213 6.30 3.40 -14.16
CA VAL A 213 6.77 2.02 -14.05
C VAL A 213 8.29 2.07 -13.97
N ILE A 214 8.89 1.30 -13.09
CA ILE A 214 10.32 1.33 -12.78
C ILE A 214 10.95 0.02 -13.23
N SER A 215 12.10 0.08 -13.91
CA SER A 215 12.89 -1.11 -14.22
C SER A 215 13.50 -1.70 -12.93
N LYS A 216 13.91 -2.96 -12.98
CA LYS A 216 14.60 -3.59 -11.84
C LYS A 216 15.86 -2.80 -11.47
N GLU A 217 16.65 -2.37 -12.44
CA GLU A 217 17.88 -1.60 -12.23
C GLU A 217 17.61 -0.27 -11.53
N ASP A 218 16.56 0.45 -11.95
CA ASP A 218 16.20 1.74 -11.32
C ASP A 218 15.55 1.55 -9.95
N SER A 219 14.93 0.40 -9.69
CA SER A 219 14.36 0.08 -8.38
C SER A 219 15.42 0.05 -7.28
N TYR A 220 16.64 -0.38 -7.57
CA TYR A 220 17.75 -0.37 -6.59
C TYR A 220 18.03 1.03 -6.06
N LYS A 221 18.01 2.05 -6.93
CA LYS A 221 18.23 3.44 -6.53
C LYS A 221 17.10 3.94 -5.63
N LEU A 222 15.85 3.56 -5.94
CA LEU A 222 14.70 3.94 -5.15
C LEU A 222 14.71 3.24 -3.78
N ILE A 223 15.04 1.95 -3.74
CA ILE A 223 15.21 1.18 -2.51
C ILE A 223 16.26 1.84 -1.60
N GLU A 224 17.44 2.20 -2.15
CA GLU A 224 18.47 2.88 -1.37
C GLU A 224 18.02 4.24 -0.83
N LYS A 225 17.23 5.00 -1.58
CA LYS A 225 16.66 6.26 -1.07
C LYS A 225 15.73 6.02 0.12
N HIS A 226 14.87 4.99 0.06
CA HIS A 226 14.00 4.62 1.19
C HIS A 226 14.81 4.16 2.39
N LEU A 227 15.80 3.29 2.19
CA LEU A 227 16.69 2.85 3.27
C LEU A 227 17.45 4.02 3.91
N ASN A 228 17.89 4.99 3.11
CA ASN A 228 18.58 6.18 3.62
C ASN A 228 17.63 7.09 4.40
N ALA A 229 16.37 7.25 3.97
CA ALA A 229 15.35 7.97 4.72
C ALA A 229 15.11 7.32 6.10
N LEU A 230 14.98 5.98 6.14
CA LEU A 230 14.81 5.24 7.40
C LEU A 230 16.06 5.40 8.30
N LYS A 231 17.26 5.21 7.78
CA LYS A 231 18.52 5.37 8.50
C LYS A 231 18.69 6.79 9.05
N LYS A 232 18.28 7.82 8.32
CA LYS A 232 18.28 9.22 8.78
C LYS A 232 17.50 9.38 10.09
N TYR A 233 16.29 8.85 10.16
CA TYR A 233 15.44 8.97 11.34
C TYR A 233 15.89 8.07 12.47
N LEU A 234 16.35 6.85 12.19
CA LEU A 234 16.99 5.98 13.19
C LEU A 234 18.16 6.68 13.86
N TYR A 235 19.05 7.30 13.09
CA TYR A 235 20.19 8.04 13.61
C TYR A 235 19.75 9.24 14.47
N GLN A 236 18.85 10.08 13.96
CA GLN A 236 18.37 11.26 14.71
C GLN A 236 17.69 10.89 16.03
N ILE A 237 16.88 9.82 16.02
CA ILE A 237 16.18 9.36 17.23
C ILE A 237 17.18 8.83 18.24
N ARG A 238 18.18 8.05 17.80
CA ARG A 238 19.25 7.56 18.66
C ARG A 238 20.04 8.69 19.32
N GLU A 239 20.42 9.72 18.57
CA GLU A 239 21.09 10.92 19.10
C GLU A 239 20.22 11.67 20.13
N LEU A 240 18.92 11.78 19.88
CA LEU A 240 18.00 12.43 20.79
C LEU A 240 17.78 11.63 22.09
N LEU A 241 17.97 10.31 22.07
CA LEU A 241 17.78 9.39 23.20
C LEU A 241 19.05 9.18 24.06
N VAL A 242 20.14 9.89 23.78
CA VAL A 242 21.32 9.90 24.66
C VAL A 242 20.91 10.25 26.11
N GLU A 243 19.87 11.09 26.25
CA GLU A 243 19.23 11.35 27.53
C GLU A 243 17.75 10.90 27.48
N PRO A 244 17.19 10.39 28.59
CA PRO A 244 15.80 10.00 28.67
C PRO A 244 14.86 11.15 28.29
N LYS A 245 13.90 10.88 27.37
CA LYS A 245 12.87 11.83 26.93
C LYS A 245 11.50 11.16 26.88
N SER A 246 10.44 11.92 27.11
CA SER A 246 9.11 11.41 26.80
C SER A 246 8.88 11.34 25.29
N LEU A 247 7.95 10.46 24.87
CA LEU A 247 7.59 10.28 23.47
C LEU A 247 7.17 11.59 22.80
N GLU A 248 6.43 12.45 23.53
CA GLU A 248 5.93 13.74 23.03
C GLU A 248 7.06 14.73 22.76
N ILE A 249 8.09 14.78 23.66
CA ILE A 249 9.27 15.63 23.46
C ILE A 249 10.07 15.13 22.27
N LEU A 250 10.26 13.84 22.17
CA LEU A 250 10.99 13.22 21.05
C LEU A 250 10.30 13.50 19.71
N LEU A 251 8.98 13.27 19.64
CA LEU A 251 8.19 13.57 18.45
C LEU A 251 8.25 15.05 18.06
N LYS A 252 8.11 15.95 19.03
CA LYS A 252 8.26 17.40 18.80
C LYS A 252 9.62 17.74 18.20
N ASN A 253 10.69 17.14 18.70
CA ASN A 253 12.03 17.37 18.18
C ASN A 253 12.17 16.87 16.73
N ILE A 254 11.66 15.67 16.42
CA ILE A 254 11.68 15.12 15.07
C ILE A 254 10.90 16.02 14.10
N ILE A 255 9.69 16.44 14.47
CA ILE A 255 8.87 17.35 13.65
C ILE A 255 9.61 18.66 13.37
N ASN A 256 10.16 19.30 14.40
CA ASN A 256 10.85 20.58 14.28
C ASN A 256 12.16 20.48 13.48
N ASN A 257 12.99 19.46 13.77
CA ASN A 257 14.29 19.31 13.12
C ASN A 257 14.18 19.00 11.62
N ASN A 258 13.05 18.43 11.19
CA ASN A 258 12.81 18.03 9.80
C ASN A 258 11.74 18.88 9.10
N ASN A 259 11.25 19.95 9.74
CA ASN A 259 10.16 20.81 9.21
C ASN A 259 8.94 20.01 8.74
N LEU A 260 8.60 18.94 9.49
CA LEU A 260 7.44 18.12 9.19
C LEU A 260 6.16 18.89 9.53
N SER A 261 5.06 18.51 8.89
CA SER A 261 3.76 19.05 9.24
C SER A 261 3.39 18.74 10.70
N ASN A 262 2.68 19.66 11.34
CA ASN A 262 2.20 19.49 12.71
C ASN A 262 0.66 19.45 12.78
N ASN A 263 -0.03 19.19 11.66
CA ASN A 263 -1.47 18.99 11.71
C ASN A 263 -1.83 17.73 12.51
N TYR A 264 -3.05 17.73 13.06
CA TYR A 264 -3.47 16.69 14.00
C TYR A 264 -3.40 15.26 13.42
N LYS A 265 -3.76 15.08 12.12
CA LYS A 265 -3.71 13.78 11.47
C LYS A 265 -2.27 13.29 11.36
N GLU A 266 -1.39 14.08 10.76
CA GLU A 266 0.01 13.70 10.53
C GLU A 266 0.78 13.52 11.83
N TYR A 267 0.47 14.32 12.87
CA TYR A 267 1.02 14.11 14.21
C TYR A 267 0.82 12.67 14.70
N HIS A 268 -0.39 12.11 14.55
CA HIS A 268 -0.67 10.74 14.98
C HIS A 268 0.01 9.70 14.10
N PHE A 269 0.12 9.92 12.80
CA PHE A 269 0.90 9.06 11.91
C PHE A 269 2.38 9.06 12.29
N PHE A 270 2.98 10.22 12.50
CA PHE A 270 4.37 10.33 12.94
C PHE A 270 4.61 9.72 14.32
N LYS A 271 3.66 9.86 15.24
CA LYS A 271 3.72 9.22 16.56
C LYS A 271 3.75 7.70 16.42
N SER A 272 2.91 7.12 15.59
CA SER A 272 2.89 5.67 15.34
C SER A 272 4.21 5.18 14.77
N SER A 273 4.73 5.85 13.73
CA SER A 273 6.05 5.52 13.15
C SER A 273 7.19 5.68 14.14
N LEU A 274 7.14 6.73 14.98
CA LEU A 274 8.16 6.95 16.02
C LEU A 274 8.18 5.81 17.05
N VAL A 275 7.02 5.30 17.45
CA VAL A 275 6.93 4.13 18.36
C VAL A 275 7.61 2.93 17.72
N SER A 276 7.35 2.66 16.44
CA SER A 276 8.03 1.57 15.71
C SER A 276 9.56 1.76 15.69
N VAL A 277 10.03 2.99 15.42
CA VAL A 277 11.47 3.29 15.38
C VAL A 277 12.15 3.12 16.75
N ILE A 278 11.48 3.48 17.86
CA ILE A 278 12.02 3.30 19.20
C ILE A 278 12.11 1.82 19.58
N SER A 279 11.23 1.00 19.03
CA SER A 279 11.19 -0.44 19.29
C SER A 279 12.26 -1.23 18.51
N TYR A 280 12.91 -0.59 17.53
CA TYR A 280 14.04 -1.12 16.76
C TYR A 280 15.34 -1.09 17.56
#